data_d52241256cab8514ec6af1b5b119ea5a
#
_entry.id   d52241256cab8514ec6af1b5b119ea5a
#
_cell.length_a   1.000
_cell.length_b   1.000
_cell.length_c   1.000
_cell.angle_alpha   90.00
_cell.angle_beta   90.00
_cell.angle_gamma   90.00
#
_symmetry.space_group_name_H-M   'P 1'
#
loop_
_entity.id
_entity.type
_entity.pdbx_description
1 polymer ?
#
loop_
_entity_poly.entity_id
_entity_poly.type
_entity_poly.pdbx_seq_one_letter_code
_entity_poly.pdbx_strand_id
1 'polypeptide(L)'
;GEVEAKIITADKALSDFYLASKALCTDYKAIVNWLLGDILAKLNLEGKSLSEADFAPKQLAELIELINTKVISSKIAKEVFLDAFESGKMPKAIVEEKGLVQISNTDDLYPIVQRIVDANPQSVEDYKNGKAKALGFLVGQMMKETKGKANPSMVNDLIIKAIEEK
;
A
#
# COMPACT_ATOMS: atom_id res chain seq x y z
N GLY A 1 20.27 3.86 3.25
CA GLY A 1 21.54 4.41 3.77
C GLY A 1 22.74 4.00 2.94
N GLU A 2 23.89 4.02 3.55
CA GLU A 2 25.18 3.78 2.88
C GLU A 2 25.32 2.32 2.37
N VAL A 3 24.75 1.37 3.09
CA VAL A 3 24.78 -0.06 2.73
C VAL A 3 23.91 -0.32 1.48
N GLU A 4 22.72 0.25 1.45
CA GLU A 4 21.81 0.14 0.31
C GLU A 4 22.41 0.78 -0.94
N ALA A 5 23.05 1.94 -0.80
CA ALA A 5 23.75 2.60 -1.91
C ALA A 5 24.88 1.71 -2.48
N LYS A 6 25.65 1.03 -1.61
CA LYS A 6 26.71 0.10 -2.04
C LYS A 6 26.17 -1.11 -2.80
N ILE A 7 25.04 -1.68 -2.39
CA ILE A 7 24.41 -2.82 -3.08
C ILE A 7 23.93 -2.38 -4.46
N ILE A 8 23.26 -1.24 -4.57
CA ILE A 8 22.73 -0.73 -5.84
C ILE A 8 23.86 -0.39 -6.81
N THR A 9 24.96 0.21 -6.33
CA THR A 9 26.09 0.60 -7.19
C THR A 9 26.99 -0.55 -7.59
N ALA A 10 26.97 -1.67 -6.87
CA ALA A 10 27.73 -2.88 -7.21
C ALA A 10 27.15 -3.65 -8.41
N ASP A 11 25.85 -3.50 -8.69
CA ASP A 11 25.17 -4.12 -9.83
C ASP A 11 24.76 -3.04 -10.83
N LYS A 12 25.28 -3.12 -12.05
CA LYS A 12 24.98 -2.14 -13.11
C LYS A 12 23.50 -2.07 -13.45
N ALA A 13 22.82 -3.20 -13.55
CA ALA A 13 21.40 -3.25 -13.87
C ALA A 13 20.54 -2.58 -12.78
N LEU A 14 20.85 -2.81 -11.50
CA LEU A 14 20.20 -2.14 -10.37
C LEU A 14 20.51 -0.63 -10.36
N SER A 15 21.76 -0.26 -10.62
CA SER A 15 22.17 1.15 -10.69
C SER A 15 21.45 1.90 -11.81
N ASP A 16 21.42 1.33 -13.00
CA ASP A 16 20.74 1.92 -14.16
C ASP A 16 19.23 2.05 -13.92
N PHE A 17 18.61 1.04 -13.34
CA PHE A 17 17.19 1.06 -12.98
C PHE A 17 16.88 2.13 -11.92
N TYR A 18 17.72 2.23 -10.90
CA TYR A 18 17.59 3.24 -9.87
C TYR A 18 17.69 4.66 -10.44
N LEU A 19 18.70 4.92 -11.28
CA LEU A 19 18.90 6.23 -11.91
C LEU A 19 17.74 6.61 -12.82
N ALA A 20 17.24 5.67 -13.62
CA ALA A 20 16.07 5.88 -14.46
C ALA A 20 14.80 6.14 -13.63
N SER A 21 14.64 5.44 -12.53
CA SER A 21 13.51 5.65 -11.60
C SER A 21 13.58 7.02 -10.92
N LYS A 22 14.76 7.47 -10.53
CA LYS A 22 14.99 8.82 -9.97
C LYS A 22 14.59 9.95 -10.91
N ALA A 23 14.74 9.75 -12.19
CA ALA A 23 14.34 10.74 -13.19
C ALA A 23 12.80 10.90 -13.27
N LEU A 24 12.05 9.89 -12.85
CA LEU A 24 10.59 9.83 -12.94
C LEU A 24 9.88 10.03 -11.59
N CYS A 25 10.56 9.79 -10.48
CA CYS A 25 9.99 9.81 -9.14
C CYS A 25 10.95 10.45 -8.15
N THR A 26 10.46 11.36 -7.32
CA THR A 26 11.25 12.09 -6.31
C THR A 26 11.33 11.38 -4.96
N ASP A 27 10.55 10.34 -4.76
CA ASP A 27 10.59 9.51 -3.54
C ASP A 27 11.70 8.46 -3.62
N TYR A 28 12.93 8.92 -3.49
CA TYR A 28 14.13 8.07 -3.61
C TYR A 28 14.19 6.95 -2.58
N LYS A 29 13.65 7.18 -1.40
CA LYS A 29 13.59 6.18 -0.33
C LYS A 29 12.66 5.03 -0.72
N ALA A 30 11.49 5.35 -1.27
CA ALA A 30 10.57 4.34 -1.76
C ALA A 30 11.19 3.54 -2.91
N ILE A 31 11.87 4.17 -3.86
CA ILE A 31 12.57 3.47 -4.95
C ILE A 31 13.55 2.44 -4.40
N VAL A 32 14.40 2.83 -3.44
CA VAL A 32 15.39 1.93 -2.83
C VAL A 32 14.70 0.78 -2.10
N ASN A 33 13.67 1.05 -1.32
CA ASN A 33 12.93 0.03 -0.58
C ASN A 33 12.29 -1.01 -1.51
N TRP A 34 11.69 -0.58 -2.62
CA TRP A 34 11.12 -1.49 -3.61
C TRP A 34 12.18 -2.31 -4.33
N LEU A 35 13.29 -1.66 -4.74
CA LEU A 35 14.40 -2.35 -5.44
C LEU A 35 15.03 -3.44 -4.58
N LEU A 36 15.43 -3.09 -3.35
CA LEU A 36 16.13 -4.01 -2.46
C LEU A 36 15.20 -4.99 -1.72
N GLY A 37 13.92 -4.69 -1.67
CA GLY A 37 12.88 -5.53 -1.09
C GLY A 37 12.17 -6.40 -2.11
N ASP A 38 10.98 -5.97 -2.50
CA ASP A 38 10.05 -6.79 -3.29
C ASP A 38 10.58 -7.15 -4.70
N ILE A 39 11.31 -6.24 -5.38
CA ILE A 39 11.85 -6.50 -6.72
C ILE A 39 12.95 -7.55 -6.66
N LEU A 40 13.96 -7.39 -5.80
CA LEU A 40 15.02 -8.39 -5.66
C LEU A 40 14.49 -9.73 -5.17
N ALA A 41 13.54 -9.73 -4.24
CA ALA A 41 12.92 -10.97 -3.76
C ALA A 41 12.23 -11.73 -4.90
N LYS A 42 11.48 -11.03 -5.76
CA LYS A 42 10.81 -11.63 -6.92
C LYS A 42 11.81 -12.15 -7.95
N LEU A 43 12.85 -11.38 -8.25
CA LEU A 43 13.93 -11.80 -9.17
C LEU A 43 14.65 -13.05 -8.67
N ASN A 44 14.99 -13.11 -7.39
CA ASN A 44 15.64 -14.27 -6.78
C ASN A 44 14.73 -15.51 -6.82
N LEU A 45 13.44 -15.34 -6.57
CA LEU A 45 12.46 -16.41 -6.62
C LEU A 45 12.35 -17.02 -8.02
N GLU A 46 12.41 -16.18 -9.06
CA GLU A 46 12.33 -16.61 -10.46
C GLU A 46 13.69 -16.99 -11.07
N GLY A 47 14.78 -16.78 -10.35
CA GLY A 47 16.14 -17.00 -10.87
C GLY A 47 16.50 -16.11 -12.05
N LYS A 48 15.92 -14.90 -12.11
CA LYS A 48 16.12 -13.92 -13.17
C LYS A 48 16.96 -12.75 -12.70
N SER A 49 17.67 -12.10 -13.64
CA SER A 49 18.26 -10.79 -13.45
C SER A 49 17.24 -9.68 -13.77
N LEU A 50 17.49 -8.47 -13.28
CA LEU A 50 16.62 -7.31 -13.55
C LEU A 50 16.53 -6.99 -15.05
N SER A 51 17.61 -7.24 -15.82
CA SER A 51 17.63 -7.06 -17.27
C SER A 51 16.74 -8.06 -18.04
N GLU A 52 16.43 -9.20 -17.43
CA GLU A 52 15.55 -10.23 -17.99
C GLU A 52 14.07 -10.04 -17.64
N ALA A 53 13.78 -9.14 -16.70
CA ALA A 53 12.42 -8.85 -16.26
C ALA A 53 11.76 -7.77 -17.14
N ASP A 54 10.47 -7.96 -17.43
CA ASP A 54 9.66 -6.98 -18.16
C ASP A 54 9.13 -5.84 -17.25
N PHE A 55 9.81 -5.60 -16.15
CA PHE A 55 9.45 -4.55 -15.21
C PHE A 55 10.35 -3.33 -15.39
N ALA A 56 9.75 -2.21 -15.80
CA ALA A 56 10.47 -0.99 -16.16
C ALA A 56 10.46 0.06 -15.02
N PRO A 57 11.43 1.01 -15.00
CA PRO A 57 11.45 2.11 -14.04
C PRO A 57 10.17 2.94 -14.01
N LYS A 58 9.52 3.15 -15.16
CA LYS A 58 8.23 3.86 -15.26
C LYS A 58 7.10 3.17 -14.49
N GLN A 59 7.09 1.84 -14.47
CA GLN A 59 6.10 1.06 -13.70
C GLN A 59 6.32 1.23 -12.20
N LEU A 60 7.57 1.21 -11.73
CA LEU A 60 7.89 1.48 -10.34
C LEU A 60 7.52 2.90 -9.93
N ALA A 61 7.85 3.90 -10.74
CA ALA A 61 7.53 5.30 -10.47
C ALA A 61 6.01 5.52 -10.35
N GLU A 62 5.22 4.94 -11.25
CA GLU A 62 3.76 5.02 -11.21
C GLU A 62 3.17 4.32 -9.98
N LEU A 63 3.71 3.15 -9.62
CA LEU A 63 3.29 2.41 -8.43
C LEU A 63 3.53 3.23 -7.15
N ILE A 64 4.70 3.85 -7.02
CA ILE A 64 5.05 4.71 -5.89
C ILE A 64 4.12 5.94 -5.85
N GLU A 65 3.84 6.55 -6.99
CA GLU A 65 2.90 7.67 -7.08
C GLU A 65 1.49 7.29 -6.61
N LEU A 66 0.98 6.15 -7.03
CA LEU A 66 -0.31 5.63 -6.59
C LEU A 66 -0.40 5.41 -5.07
N ILE A 67 0.70 4.99 -4.45
CA ILE A 67 0.79 4.87 -2.98
C ILE A 67 0.82 6.25 -2.33
N ASN A 68 1.67 7.14 -2.81
CA ASN A 68 1.88 8.47 -2.22
C ASN A 68 0.66 9.38 -2.35
N THR A 69 -0.11 9.24 -3.42
CA THR A 69 -1.40 9.92 -3.62
C THR A 69 -2.57 9.21 -2.95
N LYS A 70 -2.31 8.10 -2.24
CA LYS A 70 -3.31 7.31 -1.52
C LYS A 70 -4.43 6.73 -2.39
N VAL A 71 -4.18 6.54 -3.67
CA VAL A 71 -5.08 5.82 -4.58
C VAL A 71 -5.15 4.35 -4.21
N ILE A 72 -4.02 3.76 -3.80
CA ILE A 72 -3.92 2.39 -3.28
C ILE A 72 -3.15 2.36 -1.95
N SER A 73 -3.42 1.33 -1.14
CA SER A 73 -2.62 1.06 0.06
C SER A 73 -1.32 0.34 -0.28
N SER A 74 -0.36 0.35 0.65
CA SER A 74 0.88 -0.43 0.51
C SER A 74 0.64 -1.93 0.33
N LYS A 75 -0.44 -2.46 0.93
CA LYS A 75 -0.84 -3.86 0.76
C LYS A 75 -1.32 -4.14 -0.66
N ILE A 76 -2.21 -3.31 -1.18
CA ILE A 76 -2.70 -3.40 -2.56
C ILE A 76 -1.56 -3.21 -3.55
N ALA A 77 -0.61 -2.32 -3.26
CA ALA A 77 0.56 -2.08 -4.10
C ALA A 77 1.41 -3.33 -4.33
N LYS A 78 1.51 -4.23 -3.36
CA LYS A 78 2.23 -5.49 -3.52
C LYS A 78 1.54 -6.43 -4.51
N GLU A 79 0.23 -6.51 -4.48
CA GLU A 79 -0.55 -7.29 -5.46
C GLU A 79 -0.41 -6.68 -6.87
N VAL A 80 -0.54 -5.36 -6.97
CA VAL A 80 -0.37 -4.62 -8.24
C VAL A 80 1.04 -4.80 -8.79
N PHE A 81 2.06 -4.77 -7.95
CA PHE A 81 3.45 -5.01 -8.33
C PHE A 81 3.63 -6.40 -8.96
N LEU A 82 3.12 -7.45 -8.33
CA LEU A 82 3.22 -8.81 -8.86
C LEU A 82 2.55 -8.93 -10.22
N ASP A 83 1.36 -8.37 -10.37
CA ASP A 83 0.65 -8.37 -11.65
C ASP A 83 1.39 -7.56 -12.72
N ALA A 84 1.95 -6.40 -12.37
CA ALA A 84 2.73 -5.58 -13.28
C ALA A 84 4.03 -6.28 -13.71
N PHE A 85 4.69 -6.95 -12.78
CA PHE A 85 5.91 -7.71 -13.03
C PHE A 85 5.67 -8.89 -13.98
N GLU A 86 4.56 -9.59 -13.84
CA GLU A 86 4.23 -10.76 -14.65
C GLU A 86 3.61 -10.41 -16.01
N SER A 87 2.79 -9.36 -16.06
CA SER A 87 2.04 -8.98 -17.28
C SER A 87 2.69 -7.88 -18.12
N GLY A 88 3.64 -7.14 -17.55
CA GLY A 88 4.21 -5.95 -18.19
C GLY A 88 3.24 -4.75 -18.25
N LYS A 89 2.04 -4.85 -17.68
CA LYS A 89 1.06 -3.77 -17.63
C LYS A 89 1.49 -2.66 -16.68
N MET A 90 1.00 -1.45 -16.95
CA MET A 90 1.20 -0.32 -16.03
C MET A 90 0.36 -0.48 -14.76
N PRO A 91 0.87 -0.11 -13.57
CA PRO A 91 0.15 -0.24 -12.31
C PRO A 91 -1.23 0.41 -12.31
N LYS A 92 -1.36 1.60 -12.87
CA LYS A 92 -2.64 2.32 -12.96
C LYS A 92 -3.69 1.53 -13.76
N ALA A 93 -3.29 0.92 -14.86
CA ALA A 93 -4.17 0.08 -15.67
C ALA A 93 -4.67 -1.14 -14.89
N ILE A 94 -3.80 -1.78 -14.11
CA ILE A 94 -4.16 -2.92 -13.24
C ILE A 94 -5.14 -2.49 -12.16
N VAL A 95 -4.89 -1.35 -11.51
CA VAL A 95 -5.77 -0.79 -10.47
C VAL A 95 -7.17 -0.51 -11.02
N GLU A 96 -7.27 0.08 -12.20
CA GLU A 96 -8.55 0.37 -12.87
C GLU A 96 -9.27 -0.91 -13.30
N GLU A 97 -8.56 -1.84 -13.91
CA GLU A 97 -9.10 -3.12 -14.40
C GLU A 97 -9.67 -3.99 -13.27
N LYS A 98 -8.98 -4.03 -12.13
CA LYS A 98 -9.37 -4.82 -10.95
C LYS A 98 -10.21 -4.05 -9.93
N GLY A 99 -10.44 -2.77 -10.13
CA GLY A 99 -11.18 -1.91 -9.20
C GLY A 99 -10.53 -1.82 -7.82
N LEU A 100 -9.20 -1.70 -7.75
CA LEU A 100 -8.40 -1.70 -6.52
C LEU A 100 -8.19 -0.33 -5.90
N VAL A 101 -8.89 0.70 -6.34
CA VAL A 101 -8.79 2.05 -5.80
C VAL A 101 -9.13 2.04 -4.30
N GLN A 102 -8.23 2.60 -3.49
CA GLN A 102 -8.43 2.74 -2.06
C GLN A 102 -9.58 3.72 -1.77
N ILE A 103 -10.47 3.36 -0.85
CA ILE A 103 -11.51 4.27 -0.37
C ILE A 103 -10.88 5.19 0.68
N SER A 104 -10.70 6.47 0.32
CA SER A 104 -10.10 7.50 1.18
C SER A 104 -11.04 8.70 1.39
N ASN A 105 -12.30 8.60 0.99
CA ASN A 105 -13.30 9.64 1.18
C ASN A 105 -14.03 9.43 2.51
N THR A 106 -13.97 10.44 3.38
CA THR A 106 -14.66 10.42 4.68
C THR A 106 -16.17 10.21 4.54
N ASP A 107 -16.79 10.81 3.53
CA ASP A 107 -18.23 10.73 3.29
C ASP A 107 -18.67 9.31 2.91
N ASP A 108 -17.80 8.53 2.26
CA ASP A 108 -18.05 7.14 1.91
C ASP A 108 -17.78 6.19 3.07
N LEU A 109 -16.77 6.49 3.88
CA LEU A 109 -16.35 5.64 5.01
C LEU A 109 -17.19 5.84 6.26
N TYR A 110 -17.62 7.06 6.56
CA TYR A 110 -18.28 7.39 7.82
C TYR A 110 -19.61 6.64 8.05
N PRO A 111 -20.50 6.48 7.07
CA PRO A 111 -21.70 5.66 7.23
C PRO A 111 -21.41 4.21 7.58
N ILE A 112 -20.33 3.65 7.01
CA ILE A 112 -19.90 2.28 7.31
C ILE A 112 -19.34 2.21 8.73
N VAL A 113 -18.55 3.20 9.15
CA VAL A 113 -18.03 3.32 10.51
C VAL A 113 -19.16 3.37 11.51
N GLN A 114 -20.17 4.20 11.31
CA GLN A 114 -21.32 4.31 12.20
C GLN A 114 -22.05 2.98 12.34
N ARG A 115 -22.30 2.28 11.24
CA ARG A 115 -22.95 0.97 11.25
C ARG A 115 -22.15 -0.07 12.06
N ILE A 116 -20.82 -0.09 11.90
CA ILE A 116 -19.95 -1.03 12.63
C ILE A 116 -19.90 -0.69 14.11
N VAL A 117 -19.79 0.58 14.46
CA VAL A 117 -19.80 1.04 15.85
C VAL A 117 -21.14 0.70 16.53
N ASP A 118 -22.27 0.89 15.84
CA ASP A 118 -23.61 0.55 16.35
C ASP A 118 -23.81 -0.97 16.52
N ALA A 119 -23.24 -1.76 15.63
CA ALA A 119 -23.33 -3.23 15.69
C ALA A 119 -22.44 -3.86 16.77
N ASN A 120 -21.48 -3.12 17.34
CA ASN A 120 -20.51 -3.64 18.29
C ASN A 120 -20.45 -2.78 19.58
N PRO A 121 -21.55 -2.64 20.33
CA PRO A 121 -21.61 -1.77 21.51
C PRO A 121 -20.62 -2.20 22.61
N GLN A 122 -20.37 -3.51 22.76
CA GLN A 122 -19.43 -4.03 23.75
C GLN A 122 -17.98 -3.58 23.42
N SER A 123 -17.60 -3.60 22.13
CA SER A 123 -16.26 -3.14 21.71
C SER A 123 -16.10 -1.63 21.93
N VAL A 124 -17.15 -0.85 21.75
CA VAL A 124 -17.19 0.59 22.03
C VAL A 124 -16.97 0.85 23.52
N GLU A 125 -17.69 0.13 24.38
CA GLU A 125 -17.55 0.23 25.83
C GLU A 125 -16.15 -0.20 26.30
N ASP A 126 -15.64 -1.30 25.76
CA ASP A 126 -14.29 -1.77 26.07
C ASP A 126 -13.22 -0.74 25.72
N TYR A 127 -13.37 -0.06 24.56
CA TYR A 127 -12.47 1.03 24.18
C TYR A 127 -12.56 2.22 25.15
N LYS A 128 -13.77 2.65 25.51
CA LYS A 128 -13.98 3.72 26.51
C LYS A 128 -13.38 3.38 27.88
N ASN A 129 -13.31 2.10 28.21
CA ASN A 129 -12.67 1.58 29.42
C ASN A 129 -11.15 1.35 29.29
N GLY A 130 -10.52 1.86 28.21
CA GLY A 130 -9.08 1.83 28.01
C GLY A 130 -8.53 0.55 27.38
N LYS A 131 -9.38 -0.33 26.86
CA LYS A 131 -8.94 -1.55 26.17
C LYS A 131 -8.62 -1.24 24.70
N ALA A 132 -7.37 -0.88 24.40
CA ALA A 132 -6.93 -0.51 23.06
C ALA A 132 -7.19 -1.59 21.99
N LYS A 133 -7.21 -2.87 22.37
CA LYS A 133 -7.50 -3.98 21.43
C LYS A 133 -8.90 -3.89 20.81
N ALA A 134 -9.86 -3.27 21.50
CA ALA A 134 -11.21 -3.08 20.99
C ALA A 134 -11.23 -2.18 19.73
N LEU A 135 -10.39 -1.14 19.69
CA LEU A 135 -10.22 -0.31 18.49
C LEU A 135 -9.68 -1.13 17.32
N GLY A 136 -8.67 -1.96 17.55
CA GLY A 136 -8.12 -2.87 16.52
C GLY A 136 -9.17 -3.82 15.95
N PHE A 137 -10.07 -4.33 16.79
CA PHE A 137 -11.20 -5.16 16.34
C PHE A 137 -12.15 -4.39 15.42
N LEU A 138 -12.53 -3.17 15.80
CA LEU A 138 -13.41 -2.32 14.98
C LEU A 138 -12.77 -1.94 13.64
N VAL A 139 -11.48 -1.61 13.64
CA VAL A 139 -10.70 -1.38 12.42
C VAL A 139 -10.70 -2.65 11.53
N GLY A 140 -10.50 -3.82 12.12
CA GLY A 140 -10.56 -5.10 11.42
C GLY A 140 -11.92 -5.36 10.75
N GLN A 141 -13.03 -5.03 11.41
CA GLN A 141 -14.37 -5.12 10.83
C GLN A 141 -14.54 -4.18 9.64
N MET A 142 -14.05 -2.94 9.74
CA MET A 142 -14.04 -1.98 8.63
C MET A 142 -13.24 -2.49 7.44
N MET A 143 -12.05 -3.02 7.68
CA MET A 143 -11.21 -3.56 6.61
C MET A 143 -11.86 -4.77 5.94
N LYS A 144 -12.54 -5.61 6.70
CA LYS A 144 -13.31 -6.74 6.14
C LYS A 144 -14.49 -6.27 5.30
N GLU A 145 -15.29 -5.32 5.79
CA GLU A 145 -16.45 -4.75 5.10
C GLU A 145 -16.04 -4.08 3.77
N THR A 146 -14.93 -3.36 3.77
CA THR A 146 -14.39 -2.66 2.60
C THR A 146 -13.46 -3.52 1.75
N LYS A 147 -13.33 -4.81 2.06
CA LYS A 147 -12.45 -5.76 1.36
C LYS A 147 -10.99 -5.28 1.27
N GLY A 148 -10.50 -4.65 2.32
CA GLY A 148 -9.15 -4.10 2.40
C GLY A 148 -8.94 -2.79 1.64
N LYS A 149 -9.98 -2.18 1.06
CA LYS A 149 -9.88 -0.95 0.24
C LYS A 149 -9.89 0.33 1.07
N ALA A 150 -10.38 0.31 2.31
CA ALA A 150 -10.38 1.50 3.17
C ALA A 150 -8.96 1.89 3.59
N ASN A 151 -8.71 3.21 3.70
CA ASN A 151 -7.47 3.72 4.27
C ASN A 151 -7.43 3.45 5.79
N PRO A 152 -6.53 2.60 6.31
CA PRO A 152 -6.52 2.21 7.73
C PRO A 152 -6.36 3.40 8.69
N SER A 153 -5.56 4.39 8.32
CA SER A 153 -5.35 5.59 9.15
C SER A 153 -6.65 6.40 9.28
N MET A 154 -7.34 6.63 8.16
CA MET A 154 -8.63 7.33 8.18
C MET A 154 -9.71 6.54 8.93
N VAL A 155 -9.75 5.23 8.75
CA VAL A 155 -10.68 4.35 9.47
C VAL A 155 -10.48 4.46 10.98
N ASN A 156 -9.23 4.43 11.43
CA ASN A 156 -8.89 4.57 12.85
C ASN A 156 -9.42 5.89 13.43
N ASP A 157 -9.14 7.00 12.76
CA ASP A 157 -9.57 8.34 13.19
C ASP A 157 -11.10 8.48 13.19
N LEU A 158 -11.76 7.94 12.17
CA LEU A 158 -13.23 8.00 12.05
C LEU A 158 -13.93 7.13 13.09
N ILE A 159 -13.37 5.97 13.46
CA ILE A 159 -13.92 5.11 14.52
C ILE A 159 -13.81 5.83 15.85
N ILE A 160 -12.67 6.42 16.18
CA ILE A 160 -12.47 7.19 17.40
C ILE A 160 -13.50 8.33 17.48
N LYS A 161 -13.62 9.09 16.40
CA LYS A 161 -14.62 10.18 16.32
C LYS A 161 -16.06 9.68 16.55
N ALA A 162 -16.45 8.59 15.91
CA ALA A 162 -17.78 8.02 16.05
C ALA A 162 -18.06 7.51 17.48
N ILE A 163 -17.04 7.01 18.19
CA ILE A 163 -17.15 6.59 19.59
C ILE A 163 -17.31 7.81 20.51
N GLU A 164 -16.55 8.89 20.25
CA GLU A 164 -16.59 10.11 21.05
C GLU A 164 -17.92 10.87 20.92
N GLU A 165 -18.59 10.77 19.77
CA GLU A 165 -19.89 11.39 19.50
C GLU A 165 -21.08 10.63 20.14
N LYS A 166 -20.86 9.46 20.74
CA LYS A 166 -21.85 8.65 21.46
C LYS A 166 -21.74 8.82 22.98
#